data_9be31fc2d3be5e6d987862ce52128e79
#
_entry.id   9be31fc2d3be5e6d987862ce52128e79
#
_cell.length_a   1.000
_cell.length_b   1.000
_cell.length_c   1.000
_cell.angle_alpha   90.00
_cell.angle_beta   90.00
_cell.angle_gamma   90.00
#
_symmetry.space_group_name_H-M   'P 1'
#
loop_
_entity.id
_entity.type
_entity.pdbx_description
1 polymer ?
#
loop_
_entity_poly.entity_id
_entity_poly.type
_entity_poly.pdbx_seq_one_letter_code
_entity_poly.pdbx_strand_id
1 'polypeptide(L)'
;MFELKNVTFKHILHIQHVCLDRCVTCIIGPSGSGKTTMLRLLNRLNEAEQGTILYNGEDIQKLNPMELRRRVVMLRQTPVIYPGDIEDNLQIGLRLSGRLPATKQKLKEYLEKVDLHKELQESCERLSGGEKQRLCLARVMLMDAEVYLVDEPSSALDKETESFVIENLVHFVTERKRQLIMVTHSAEVSAKIGRAHV
;
A
#
# COMPACT_ATOMS: atom_id res chain seq x y z
N MET A 1 -1.77 13.41 5.73
CA MET A 1 -0.59 13.59 6.60
C MET A 1 -0.81 12.85 7.91
N PHE A 2 0.17 12.03 8.33
CA PHE A 2 0.12 11.35 9.63
C PHE A 2 1.10 11.95 10.62
N GLU A 3 0.72 12.01 11.88
CA GLU A 3 1.58 12.39 13.00
C GLU A 3 1.42 11.36 14.13
N LEU A 4 2.54 10.77 14.58
CA LEU A 4 2.58 9.80 15.66
C LEU A 4 3.26 10.43 16.86
N LYS A 5 2.65 10.33 18.05
CA LYS A 5 3.14 10.92 19.31
C LYS A 5 3.15 9.88 20.43
N ASN A 6 4.33 9.57 20.95
CA ASN A 6 4.56 8.61 22.03
C ASN A 6 3.86 7.26 21.82
N VAL A 7 3.88 6.78 20.56
CA VAL A 7 3.18 5.56 20.16
C VAL A 7 3.99 4.34 20.55
N THR A 8 3.35 3.43 21.30
CA THR A 8 3.92 2.12 21.62
C THR A 8 2.98 1.00 21.15
N PHE A 9 3.59 -0.10 20.74
CA PHE A 9 2.87 -1.33 20.40
C PHE A 9 3.71 -2.54 20.80
N LYS A 10 3.26 -3.24 21.85
CA LYS A 10 3.98 -4.38 22.45
C LYS A 10 5.44 -3.98 22.74
N HIS A 11 6.34 -4.95 22.69
CA HIS A 11 7.78 -4.69 22.75
C HIS A 11 8.43 -4.46 21.37
N ILE A 12 7.59 -4.19 20.34
CA ILE A 12 8.02 -4.17 18.93
C ILE A 12 8.27 -2.75 18.45
N LEU A 13 7.44 -1.79 18.86
CA LEU A 13 7.47 -0.44 18.32
C LEU A 13 7.39 0.59 19.45
N HIS A 14 8.34 1.55 19.42
CA HIS A 14 8.34 2.71 20.29
C HIS A 14 8.73 3.95 19.49
N ILE A 15 7.77 4.81 19.24
CA ILE A 15 7.93 6.04 18.45
C ILE A 15 7.64 7.23 19.34
N GLN A 16 8.64 8.07 19.62
CA GLN A 16 8.43 9.31 20.38
C GLN A 16 7.65 10.34 19.57
N HIS A 17 8.14 10.68 18.37
CA HIS A 17 7.46 11.60 17.48
C HIS A 17 7.92 11.38 16.03
N VAL A 18 6.96 11.21 15.13
CA VAL A 18 7.19 11.12 13.68
C VAL A 18 6.08 11.83 12.94
N CYS A 19 6.46 12.66 11.97
CA CYS A 19 5.54 13.26 10.99
C CYS A 19 5.79 12.64 9.62
N LEU A 20 4.73 12.15 8.99
CA LEU A 20 4.73 11.62 7.63
C LEU A 20 3.87 12.57 6.77
N ASP A 21 4.50 13.61 6.25
CA ASP A 21 3.85 14.73 5.54
C ASP A 21 4.22 14.82 4.06
N ARG A 22 5.22 14.06 3.62
CA ARG A 22 5.66 14.05 2.23
C ARG A 22 4.70 13.24 1.35
N CYS A 23 4.64 13.61 0.07
CA CYS A 23 3.89 12.87 -0.94
C CYS A 23 4.35 11.41 -1.01
N VAL A 24 5.66 11.18 -0.96
CA VAL A 24 6.26 9.84 -0.92
C VAL A 24 7.22 9.74 0.26
N THR A 25 7.02 8.71 1.08
CA THR A 25 7.87 8.37 2.24
C THR A 25 8.29 6.90 2.14
N CYS A 26 9.59 6.65 2.23
CA CYS A 26 10.14 5.31 2.29
C CYS A 26 10.62 5.01 3.71
N ILE A 27 10.11 3.95 4.33
CA ILE A 27 10.50 3.45 5.65
C ILE A 27 11.49 2.32 5.45
N ILE A 28 12.70 2.49 5.99
CA ILE A 28 13.78 1.50 5.92
C ILE A 28 14.20 1.07 7.33
N GLY A 29 14.72 -0.14 7.46
CA GLY A 29 15.22 -0.67 8.72
C GLY A 29 15.39 -2.19 8.64
N PRO A 30 16.04 -2.81 9.63
CA PRO A 30 16.26 -4.25 9.65
C PRO A 30 14.95 -5.04 9.71
N SER A 31 15.00 -6.33 9.34
CA SER A 31 13.85 -7.22 9.52
C SER A 31 13.48 -7.30 11.01
N GLY A 32 12.18 -7.32 11.28
CA GLY A 32 11.68 -7.35 12.67
C GLY A 32 11.64 -6.00 13.41
N SER A 33 12.08 -4.89 12.80
CA SER A 33 12.07 -3.56 13.45
C SER A 33 10.68 -2.91 13.58
N GLY A 34 9.60 -3.61 13.23
CA GLY A 34 8.23 -3.09 13.41
C GLY A 34 7.66 -2.30 12.25
N LYS A 35 8.33 -2.24 11.07
CA LYS A 35 7.86 -1.47 9.90
C LYS A 35 6.44 -1.84 9.45
N THR A 36 6.18 -3.11 9.23
CA THR A 36 4.83 -3.62 8.92
C THR A 36 3.82 -3.30 10.02
N THR A 37 4.27 -3.38 11.29
CA THR A 37 3.43 -3.02 12.44
C THR A 37 3.05 -1.55 12.40
N MET A 38 4.01 -0.66 12.09
CA MET A 38 3.74 0.76 11.92
C MET A 38 2.70 1.00 10.82
N LEU A 39 2.85 0.39 9.62
CA LEU A 39 1.83 0.54 8.57
C LEU A 39 0.44 0.08 9.03
N ARG A 40 0.36 -1.03 9.79
CA ARG A 40 -0.92 -1.55 10.31
C ARG A 40 -1.54 -0.66 11.39
N LEU A 41 -0.74 0.11 12.11
CA LEU A 41 -1.25 1.11 13.05
C LEU A 41 -1.89 2.28 12.29
N LEU A 42 -1.30 2.74 11.18
CA LEU A 42 -1.81 3.89 10.42
C LEU A 42 -3.21 3.69 9.83
N ASN A 43 -3.62 2.44 9.55
CA ASN A 43 -4.97 2.14 9.06
C ASN A 43 -5.84 1.37 10.06
N ARG A 44 -5.43 1.34 11.35
CA ARG A 44 -6.13 0.65 12.42
C ARG A 44 -6.40 -0.85 12.17
N LEU A 45 -5.48 -1.53 11.47
CA LEU A 45 -5.42 -3.00 11.49
C LEU A 45 -4.81 -3.51 12.80
N ASN A 46 -3.96 -2.70 13.44
CA ASN A 46 -3.53 -2.84 14.82
C ASN A 46 -3.91 -1.58 15.58
N GLU A 47 -4.04 -1.67 16.90
CA GLU A 47 -4.28 -0.53 17.78
C GLU A 47 -3.06 -0.30 18.67
N ALA A 48 -2.64 0.96 18.81
CA ALA A 48 -1.54 1.34 19.68
C ALA A 48 -1.92 1.10 21.15
N GLU A 49 -0.98 0.64 21.98
CA GLU A 49 -1.20 0.48 23.41
C GLU A 49 -1.14 1.83 24.13
N GLN A 50 -0.28 2.72 23.65
CA GLN A 50 -0.14 4.08 24.18
C GLN A 50 0.14 5.04 23.03
N GLY A 51 -0.05 6.33 23.32
CA GLY A 51 0.22 7.41 22.39
C GLY A 51 -0.97 7.74 21.50
N THR A 52 -0.73 8.62 20.54
CA THR A 52 -1.77 9.14 19.64
C THR A 52 -1.25 9.11 18.22
N ILE A 53 -2.11 8.68 17.29
CA ILE A 53 -1.86 8.74 15.86
C ILE A 53 -2.92 9.67 15.27
N LEU A 54 -2.44 10.77 14.67
CA LEU A 54 -3.30 11.73 13.99
C LEU A 54 -3.25 11.51 12.47
N TYR A 55 -4.40 11.58 11.83
CA TYR A 55 -4.54 11.63 10.38
C TYR A 55 -5.23 12.94 9.99
N ASN A 56 -4.52 13.80 9.27
CA ASN A 56 -4.98 15.17 8.95
C ASN A 56 -5.40 15.98 10.19
N GLY A 57 -4.70 15.81 11.31
CA GLY A 57 -4.97 16.50 12.58
C GLY A 57 -6.04 15.84 13.46
N GLU A 58 -6.72 14.81 12.99
CA GLU A 58 -7.75 14.07 13.74
C GLU A 58 -7.22 12.74 14.25
N ASP A 59 -7.51 12.42 15.52
CA ASP A 59 -7.12 11.15 16.13
C ASP A 59 -7.83 9.99 15.43
N ILE A 60 -7.03 9.06 14.84
CA ILE A 60 -7.57 7.93 14.10
C ILE A 60 -8.46 7.02 14.96
N GLN A 61 -8.32 7.03 16.28
CA GLN A 61 -9.18 6.24 17.18
C GLN A 61 -10.62 6.76 17.19
N LYS A 62 -10.82 8.04 16.86
CA LYS A 62 -12.15 8.66 16.77
C LYS A 62 -12.82 8.46 15.43
N LEU A 63 -12.05 8.08 14.41
CA LEU A 63 -12.57 7.82 13.07
C LEU A 63 -13.24 6.45 12.98
N ASN A 64 -14.25 6.32 12.12
CA ASN A 64 -14.79 5.01 11.77
C ASN A 64 -13.71 4.18 11.06
N PRO A 65 -13.36 2.96 11.55
CA PRO A 65 -12.28 2.16 10.96
C PRO A 65 -12.52 1.78 9.50
N MET A 66 -13.77 1.56 9.10
CA MET A 66 -14.11 1.21 7.71
C MET A 66 -13.90 2.40 6.77
N GLU A 67 -14.29 3.59 7.21
CA GLU A 67 -14.08 4.83 6.44
C GLU A 67 -12.58 5.16 6.34
N LEU A 68 -11.85 5.04 7.45
CA LEU A 68 -10.39 5.22 7.44
C LEU A 68 -9.74 4.29 6.42
N ARG A 69 -10.08 2.99 6.41
CA ARG A 69 -9.50 1.99 5.49
C ARG A 69 -9.90 2.19 4.02
N ARG A 70 -10.99 2.91 3.73
CA ARG A 70 -11.34 3.34 2.37
C ARG A 70 -10.47 4.50 1.88
N ARG A 71 -9.96 5.33 2.80
CA ARG A 71 -9.08 6.47 2.53
C ARG A 71 -7.60 6.09 2.61
N VAL A 72 -7.25 5.13 3.47
CA VAL A 72 -5.89 4.65 3.76
C VAL A 72 -5.83 3.17 3.45
N VAL A 73 -5.52 2.86 2.19
CA VAL A 73 -5.45 1.46 1.71
C VAL A 73 -4.08 0.84 1.95
N MET A 74 -4.03 -0.48 2.10
CA MET A 74 -2.77 -1.18 2.33
C MET A 74 -2.56 -2.33 1.36
N LEU A 75 -1.41 -2.32 0.67
CA LEU A 75 -0.84 -3.49 0.00
C LEU A 75 0.03 -4.26 1.00
N ARG A 76 -0.28 -5.52 1.22
CA ARG A 76 0.49 -6.42 2.11
C ARG A 76 1.64 -7.06 1.36
N GLN A 77 2.70 -7.40 2.07
CA GLN A 77 3.84 -8.16 1.53
C GLN A 77 3.40 -9.47 0.88
N THR A 78 2.53 -10.24 1.53
CA THR A 78 1.96 -11.46 0.95
C THR A 78 0.71 -11.12 0.15
N PRO A 79 0.68 -11.41 -1.16
CA PRO A 79 -0.47 -11.14 -2.00
C PRO A 79 -1.67 -12.00 -1.59
N VAL A 80 -2.84 -11.37 -1.49
CA VAL A 80 -4.10 -12.05 -1.23
C VAL A 80 -4.90 -12.13 -2.53
N ILE A 81 -5.03 -13.33 -3.04
CA ILE A 81 -5.80 -13.63 -4.25
C ILE A 81 -7.11 -14.31 -3.85
N TYR A 82 -8.20 -13.81 -4.43
CA TYR A 82 -9.53 -14.38 -4.26
C TYR A 82 -9.83 -15.38 -5.38
N PRO A 83 -10.66 -16.39 -5.15
CA PRO A 83 -11.11 -17.29 -6.21
C PRO A 83 -11.76 -16.51 -7.36
N GLY A 84 -11.49 -16.92 -8.60
CA GLY A 84 -12.01 -16.28 -9.80
C GLY A 84 -10.91 -15.84 -10.75
N ASP A 85 -11.26 -14.96 -11.65
CA ASP A 85 -10.37 -14.42 -12.67
C ASP A 85 -9.71 -13.08 -12.26
N ILE A 86 -8.92 -12.51 -13.16
CA ILE A 86 -8.23 -11.25 -12.96
C ILE A 86 -9.23 -10.09 -12.80
N GLU A 87 -10.31 -10.08 -13.59
CA GLU A 87 -11.36 -9.07 -13.50
C GLU A 87 -12.00 -9.06 -12.11
N ASP A 88 -12.39 -10.23 -11.59
CA ASP A 88 -12.95 -10.39 -10.24
C ASP A 88 -11.99 -9.85 -9.18
N ASN A 89 -10.71 -10.21 -9.29
CA ASN A 89 -9.70 -9.80 -8.35
C ASN A 89 -9.41 -8.30 -8.37
N LEU A 90 -9.47 -7.64 -9.51
CA LEU A 90 -9.34 -6.19 -9.63
C LEU A 90 -10.56 -5.47 -9.05
N GLN A 91 -11.77 -5.98 -9.32
CA GLN A 91 -13.03 -5.36 -8.92
C GLN A 91 -13.35 -5.52 -7.43
N ILE A 92 -12.80 -6.53 -6.74
CA ILE A 92 -13.23 -6.86 -5.38
C ILE A 92 -13.04 -5.73 -4.39
N GLY A 93 -11.96 -4.94 -4.51
CA GLY A 93 -11.72 -3.77 -3.65
C GLY A 93 -12.81 -2.72 -3.80
N LEU A 94 -13.21 -2.41 -5.02
CA LEU A 94 -14.29 -1.47 -5.32
C LEU A 94 -15.62 -1.99 -4.75
N ARG A 95 -15.94 -3.26 -4.99
CA ARG A 95 -17.15 -3.93 -4.52
C ARG A 95 -17.26 -3.88 -2.99
N LEU A 96 -16.20 -4.26 -2.26
CA LEU A 96 -16.17 -4.24 -0.80
C LEU A 96 -16.25 -2.82 -0.20
N SER A 97 -15.83 -1.81 -0.94
CA SER A 97 -15.93 -0.39 -0.52
C SER A 97 -17.25 0.28 -0.93
N GLY A 98 -18.17 -0.45 -1.61
CA GLY A 98 -19.45 0.09 -2.08
C GLY A 98 -19.31 1.06 -3.27
N ARG A 99 -18.19 0.97 -4.01
CA ARG A 99 -17.95 1.78 -5.21
C ARG A 99 -18.46 1.08 -6.47
N LEU A 100 -18.75 1.87 -7.49
CA LEU A 100 -19.14 1.34 -8.80
C LEU A 100 -17.98 0.53 -9.43
N PRO A 101 -18.29 -0.52 -10.19
CA PRO A 101 -17.30 -1.29 -10.91
C PRO A 101 -16.54 -0.40 -11.90
N ALA A 102 -15.25 -0.68 -12.06
CA ALA A 102 -14.44 -0.06 -13.11
C ALA A 102 -14.74 -0.70 -14.47
N THR A 103 -14.64 0.08 -15.55
CA THR A 103 -14.77 -0.44 -16.91
C THR A 103 -13.61 -1.36 -17.27
N LYS A 104 -13.83 -2.29 -18.20
CA LYS A 104 -12.77 -3.19 -18.69
C LYS A 104 -11.55 -2.44 -19.22
N GLN A 105 -11.76 -1.32 -19.90
CA GLN A 105 -10.67 -0.48 -20.39
C GLN A 105 -9.84 0.04 -19.21
N LYS A 106 -10.46 0.57 -18.15
CA LYS A 106 -9.76 1.04 -16.96
C LYS A 106 -9.01 -0.09 -16.26
N LEU A 107 -9.58 -1.30 -16.18
CA LEU A 107 -8.89 -2.45 -15.61
C LEU A 107 -7.62 -2.78 -16.39
N LYS A 108 -7.67 -2.81 -17.74
CA LYS A 108 -6.50 -3.04 -18.60
C LYS A 108 -5.43 -1.97 -18.40
N GLU A 109 -5.79 -0.69 -18.35
CA GLU A 109 -4.85 0.40 -18.05
C GLU A 109 -4.09 0.19 -16.72
N TYR A 110 -4.76 -0.34 -15.71
CA TYR A 110 -4.11 -0.59 -14.41
C TYR A 110 -3.25 -1.84 -14.41
N LEU A 111 -3.56 -2.84 -15.23
CA LEU A 111 -2.68 -3.98 -15.47
C LEU A 111 -1.38 -3.55 -16.17
N GLU A 112 -1.48 -2.67 -17.17
CA GLU A 112 -0.30 -2.11 -17.87
C GLU A 112 0.60 -1.30 -16.91
N LYS A 113 0.01 -0.50 -15.99
CA LYS A 113 0.78 0.26 -14.99
C LYS A 113 1.64 -0.61 -14.08
N VAL A 114 1.28 -1.85 -13.90
CA VAL A 114 2.01 -2.81 -13.06
C VAL A 114 2.73 -3.89 -13.88
N ASP A 115 2.87 -3.70 -15.20
CA ASP A 115 3.52 -4.65 -16.12
C ASP A 115 2.92 -6.06 -16.07
N LEU A 116 1.58 -6.16 -15.99
CA LEU A 116 0.89 -7.44 -15.97
C LEU A 116 0.09 -7.66 -17.26
N HIS A 117 0.74 -8.30 -18.24
CA HIS A 117 0.17 -8.57 -19.56
C HIS A 117 -0.65 -9.86 -19.56
N LYS A 118 -1.88 -9.76 -19.08
CA LYS A 118 -2.83 -10.86 -18.96
C LYS A 118 -4.23 -10.45 -19.40
N GLU A 119 -5.01 -11.42 -19.87
CA GLU A 119 -6.41 -11.18 -20.16
C GLU A 119 -7.25 -11.18 -18.87
N LEU A 120 -8.30 -10.36 -18.86
CA LEU A 120 -9.13 -10.18 -17.67
C LEU A 120 -9.81 -11.47 -17.20
N GLN A 121 -10.10 -12.40 -18.13
CA GLN A 121 -10.77 -13.68 -17.87
C GLN A 121 -9.80 -14.82 -17.53
N GLU A 122 -8.48 -14.55 -17.45
CA GLU A 122 -7.53 -15.56 -17.00
C GLU A 122 -7.70 -15.88 -15.52
N SER A 123 -7.66 -17.18 -15.20
CA SER A 123 -7.71 -17.64 -13.81
C SER A 123 -6.50 -17.19 -13.01
N CYS A 124 -6.73 -16.61 -11.84
CA CYS A 124 -5.67 -16.19 -10.93
C CYS A 124 -4.88 -17.34 -10.29
N GLU A 125 -5.36 -18.59 -10.38
CA GLU A 125 -4.66 -19.75 -9.82
C GLU A 125 -3.30 -19.98 -10.49
N ARG A 126 -3.21 -19.70 -11.79
CA ARG A 126 -2.02 -19.93 -12.62
C ARG A 126 -0.98 -18.83 -12.54
N LEU A 127 -1.27 -17.73 -11.85
CA LEU A 127 -0.35 -16.62 -11.70
C LEU A 127 0.85 -16.99 -10.84
N SER A 128 2.04 -16.58 -11.27
CA SER A 128 3.26 -16.64 -10.47
C SER A 128 3.18 -15.74 -9.23
N GLY A 129 4.11 -15.86 -8.29
CA GLY A 129 4.17 -15.00 -7.11
C GLY A 129 4.28 -13.52 -7.46
N GLY A 130 5.14 -13.16 -8.41
CA GLY A 130 5.30 -11.79 -8.89
C GLY A 130 4.06 -11.24 -9.60
N GLU A 131 3.40 -12.05 -10.44
CA GLU A 131 2.14 -11.66 -11.10
C GLU A 131 1.02 -11.43 -10.08
N LYS A 132 0.92 -12.29 -9.06
CA LYS A 132 -0.03 -12.10 -7.94
C LYS A 132 0.22 -10.79 -7.18
N GLN A 133 1.50 -10.46 -6.95
CA GLN A 133 1.89 -9.22 -6.29
C GLN A 133 1.48 -8.00 -7.13
N ARG A 134 1.77 -8.01 -8.43
CA ARG A 134 1.39 -6.94 -9.37
C ARG A 134 -0.13 -6.80 -9.49
N LEU A 135 -0.88 -7.90 -9.53
CA LEU A 135 -2.34 -7.87 -9.53
C LEU A 135 -2.90 -7.21 -8.25
N CYS A 136 -2.34 -7.55 -7.08
CA CYS A 136 -2.72 -6.91 -5.82
C CYS A 136 -2.39 -5.42 -5.80
N LEU A 137 -1.27 -5.00 -6.39
CA LEU A 137 -0.91 -3.59 -6.51
C LEU A 137 -1.89 -2.85 -7.43
N ALA A 138 -2.22 -3.39 -8.60
CA ALA A 138 -3.23 -2.81 -9.51
C ALA A 138 -4.59 -2.65 -8.81
N ARG A 139 -5.01 -3.66 -8.04
CA ARG A 139 -6.23 -3.62 -7.22
C ARG A 139 -6.22 -2.46 -6.23
N VAL A 140 -5.11 -2.26 -5.52
CA VAL A 140 -4.96 -1.18 -4.54
C VAL A 140 -4.94 0.19 -5.22
N MET A 141 -4.27 0.32 -6.36
CA MET A 141 -4.26 1.56 -7.16
C MET A 141 -5.65 1.92 -7.68
N LEU A 142 -6.47 0.94 -8.08
CA LEU A 142 -7.87 1.13 -8.50
C LEU A 142 -8.76 1.75 -7.42
N MET A 143 -8.38 1.58 -6.14
CA MET A 143 -9.15 2.15 -5.02
C MET A 143 -9.14 3.68 -4.98
N ASP A 144 -8.27 4.35 -5.72
CA ASP A 144 -8.12 5.82 -5.75
C ASP A 144 -8.19 6.43 -4.34
N ALA A 145 -7.36 5.91 -3.45
CA ALA A 145 -7.31 6.27 -2.04
C ALA A 145 -6.51 7.56 -1.82
N GLU A 146 -6.65 8.17 -0.63
CA GLU A 146 -5.85 9.34 -0.24
C GLU A 146 -4.43 8.93 0.14
N VAL A 147 -4.27 7.76 0.78
CA VAL A 147 -2.98 7.24 1.22
C VAL A 147 -2.84 5.76 0.82
N TYR A 148 -1.68 5.44 0.29
CA TYR A 148 -1.24 4.08 -0.06
C TYR A 148 -0.16 3.63 0.91
N LEU A 149 -0.46 2.67 1.75
CA LEU A 149 0.49 1.96 2.61
C LEU A 149 0.96 0.73 1.86
N VAL A 150 2.25 0.62 1.59
CA VAL A 150 2.78 -0.44 0.73
C VAL A 150 3.90 -1.16 1.46
N ASP A 151 3.69 -2.45 1.72
CA ASP A 151 4.60 -3.28 2.49
C ASP A 151 5.35 -4.22 1.54
N GLU A 152 6.60 -3.90 1.25
CA GLU A 152 7.52 -4.66 0.39
C GLU A 152 6.89 -5.08 -0.95
N PRO A 153 6.51 -4.14 -1.82
CA PRO A 153 5.75 -4.41 -3.04
C PRO A 153 6.51 -5.20 -4.10
N SER A 154 7.82 -5.31 -3.95
CA SER A 154 8.72 -5.87 -4.97
C SER A 154 9.43 -7.14 -4.51
N SER A 155 9.11 -7.69 -3.34
CA SER A 155 9.81 -8.84 -2.76
C SER A 155 9.82 -10.11 -3.62
N ALA A 156 8.92 -10.22 -4.61
CA ALA A 156 8.81 -11.34 -5.54
C ALA A 156 9.10 -10.96 -7.01
N LEU A 157 9.65 -9.76 -7.26
CA LEU A 157 9.93 -9.24 -8.59
C LEU A 157 11.45 -9.30 -8.88
N ASP A 158 11.79 -9.45 -10.17
CA ASP A 158 13.14 -9.17 -10.66
C ASP A 158 13.41 -7.66 -10.67
N LYS A 159 14.68 -7.26 -10.75
CA LYS A 159 15.09 -5.85 -10.59
C LYS A 159 14.50 -4.92 -11.65
N GLU A 160 14.35 -5.38 -12.90
CA GLU A 160 13.82 -4.57 -13.99
C GLU A 160 12.33 -4.29 -13.77
N THR A 161 11.56 -5.32 -13.51
CA THR A 161 10.14 -5.22 -13.17
C THR A 161 9.94 -4.42 -11.88
N GLU A 162 10.79 -4.60 -10.86
CA GLU A 162 10.75 -3.79 -9.61
C GLU A 162 10.85 -2.30 -9.93
N SER A 163 11.89 -1.88 -10.68
CA SER A 163 12.09 -0.47 -11.02
C SER A 163 10.90 0.11 -11.76
N PHE A 164 10.40 -0.58 -12.77
CA PHE A 164 9.26 -0.15 -13.57
C PHE A 164 8.00 0.04 -12.71
N VAL A 165 7.67 -0.96 -11.90
CA VAL A 165 6.45 -0.95 -11.07
C VAL A 165 6.50 0.14 -10.00
N ILE A 166 7.65 0.33 -9.38
CA ILE A 166 7.81 1.36 -8.34
C ILE A 166 7.79 2.77 -8.94
N GLU A 167 8.46 2.99 -10.07
CA GLU A 167 8.43 4.28 -10.77
C GLU A 167 7.01 4.66 -11.19
N ASN A 168 6.24 3.71 -11.73
CA ASN A 168 4.85 3.92 -12.09
C ASN A 168 3.96 4.20 -10.87
N LEU A 169 4.18 3.51 -9.75
CA LEU A 169 3.45 3.77 -8.51
C LEU A 169 3.73 5.18 -7.97
N VAL A 170 5.01 5.59 -7.94
CA VAL A 170 5.42 6.93 -7.50
C VAL A 170 4.82 8.01 -8.43
N HIS A 171 4.90 7.82 -9.73
CA HIS A 171 4.30 8.73 -10.71
C HIS A 171 2.78 8.84 -10.50
N PHE A 172 2.10 7.70 -10.37
CA PHE A 172 0.66 7.61 -10.12
C PHE A 172 0.21 8.41 -8.88
N VAL A 173 0.91 8.27 -7.75
CA VAL A 173 0.52 8.97 -6.52
C VAL A 173 0.87 10.47 -6.60
N THR A 174 1.97 10.81 -7.24
CA THR A 174 2.42 12.21 -7.39
C THR A 174 1.48 13.01 -8.28
N GLU A 175 1.11 12.49 -9.44
CA GLU A 175 0.14 13.13 -10.35
C GLU A 175 -1.21 13.39 -9.69
N ARG A 176 -1.65 12.45 -8.84
CA ARG A 176 -2.93 12.53 -8.14
C ARG A 176 -2.87 13.29 -6.83
N LYS A 177 -1.68 13.79 -6.44
CA LYS A 177 -1.45 14.42 -5.14
C LYS A 177 -1.91 13.53 -3.98
N ARG A 178 -1.62 12.23 -4.09
CA ARG A 178 -1.88 11.23 -3.06
C ARG A 178 -0.61 11.00 -2.24
N GLN A 179 -0.75 10.38 -1.08
CA GLN A 179 0.39 10.02 -0.23
C GLN A 179 0.74 8.55 -0.41
N LEU A 180 2.04 8.26 -0.55
CA LEU A 180 2.61 6.91 -0.52
C LEU A 180 3.53 6.75 0.69
N ILE A 181 3.26 5.78 1.53
CA ILE A 181 4.14 5.36 2.62
C ILE A 181 4.51 3.91 2.35
N MET A 182 5.77 3.68 2.01
CA MET A 182 6.25 2.38 1.54
C MET A 182 7.35 1.85 2.45
N VAL A 183 7.28 0.57 2.77
CA VAL A 183 8.37 -0.19 3.38
C VAL A 183 9.09 -0.93 2.27
N THR A 184 10.40 -0.81 2.20
CA THR A 184 11.25 -1.58 1.28
C THR A 184 12.62 -1.87 1.87
N HIS A 185 13.22 -2.98 1.44
CA HIS A 185 14.63 -3.31 1.68
C HIS A 185 15.53 -2.92 0.50
N SER A 186 14.96 -2.49 -0.63
CA SER A 186 15.71 -2.07 -1.81
C SER A 186 16.37 -0.71 -1.60
N ALA A 187 17.69 -0.71 -1.52
CA ALA A 187 18.48 0.52 -1.41
C ALA A 187 18.32 1.42 -2.66
N GLU A 188 18.15 0.82 -3.84
CA GLU A 188 17.94 1.53 -5.10
C GLU A 188 16.61 2.27 -5.10
N VAL A 189 15.54 1.60 -4.68
CA VAL A 189 14.20 2.20 -4.53
C VAL A 189 14.23 3.35 -3.52
N SER A 190 14.85 3.14 -2.36
CA SER A 190 14.93 4.16 -1.31
C SER A 190 15.75 5.38 -1.73
N ALA A 191 16.78 5.22 -2.55
CA ALA A 191 17.61 6.32 -3.06
C ALA A 191 16.87 7.19 -4.10
N LYS A 192 16.02 6.57 -4.94
CA LYS A 192 15.23 7.28 -5.95
C LYS A 192 14.06 8.08 -5.36
N ILE A 193 13.50 7.65 -4.23
CA ILE A 193 12.23 8.17 -3.70
C ILE A 193 12.42 9.24 -2.61
N GLY A 194 13.61 9.35 -2.03
CA GLY A 194 13.86 10.23 -0.87
C GLY A 194 13.50 9.55 0.45
N ARG A 195 14.39 9.68 1.45
CA ARG A 195 14.38 8.90 2.71
C ARG A 195 13.61 9.60 3.82
N ALA A 196 12.78 8.85 4.57
CA ALA A 196 12.55 9.09 5.99
C ALA A 196 13.16 7.91 6.76
N HIS A 197 14.05 8.21 7.70
CA HIS A 197 14.54 7.21 8.66
C HIS A 197 13.58 7.20 9.86
N VAL A 198 13.11 6.03 10.25
CA VAL A 198 12.40 5.76 11.51
C VAL A 198 13.29 4.89 12.37
#